data_3ff7894ed4c0ab25c716c24559096e4c
#
_entry.id   3ff7894ed4c0ab25c716c24559096e4c
#
_cell.length_a   1.000
_cell.length_b   1.000
_cell.length_c   1.000
_cell.angle_alpha   90.00
_cell.angle_beta   90.00
_cell.angle_gamma   90.00
#
_symmetry.space_group_name_H-M   'P 1'
#
loop_
_entity.id
_entity.type
_entity.pdbx_description
1 polymer ?
#
loop_
_entity_poly.entity_id
_entity_poly.type
_entity_poly.pdbx_seq_one_letter_code
_entity_poly.pdbx_strand_id
1 'polypeptide(L)'
;MFKKFVKKTSVLAFVSACLACSSPAKKEPKIAKLTLEPGFSATVIADSLGAARHIAVSQQGDVYVKLNNLKDGKGIYCLSDTDRDGTIDKTVAFGDYTGTGILVDQKYLYASSNTTVYRYKLDQNQQVTDVDHPEVIVKGLVAHAIDGAKPLVIDKERNLYVAVASYSDACADETKDGKSCPLLDSVAGIWRFDADKLNQEYSDGEQYATGLKGVMGFAWNDVSNSLYALQHGRGNFHEKFPQYFDATYSATYPAETLYELKKGADAGWPYIYYDHIRHKKLLAPEFGGDGKKEGDSKYLEPTLAFPAHLGPNAMLFYTGTMFPEKYRNGAFIAFHNQSPELHKGFCVAFVPFKNGKPTGNWEIFADDFAGIDLKNPTGPSQHKPCGLAQGPDGALYVSDDLQGTIYKITYNAKG
;
A
#
# COMPACT_ATOMS: atom_id res chain seq x y z
N MET A 1 42.84 -82.72 -47.87
CA MET A 1 42.92 -81.25 -48.00
C MET A 1 41.66 -80.70 -47.40
N PHE A 2 41.66 -80.41 -46.08
CA PHE A 2 40.49 -79.92 -45.32
C PHE A 2 40.63 -78.44 -45.05
N LYS A 3 39.68 -77.59 -45.54
CA LYS A 3 39.57 -76.18 -45.25
C LYS A 3 38.71 -76.04 -44.00
N LYS A 4 39.31 -75.48 -42.90
CA LYS A 4 38.59 -75.07 -41.69
C LYS A 4 37.87 -73.73 -41.92
N PHE A 5 36.57 -73.75 -41.77
CA PHE A 5 35.75 -72.54 -41.68
C PHE A 5 35.81 -71.99 -40.23
N VAL A 6 36.27 -70.75 -40.06
CA VAL A 6 36.21 -70.01 -38.78
C VAL A 6 34.96 -69.13 -38.79
N LYS A 7 34.01 -69.45 -37.93
CA LYS A 7 32.87 -68.61 -37.69
C LYS A 7 33.28 -67.40 -36.78
N LYS A 8 33.18 -66.21 -37.29
CA LYS A 8 33.28 -64.97 -36.46
C LYS A 8 31.92 -64.68 -35.83
N THR A 9 31.86 -64.76 -34.50
CA THR A 9 30.71 -64.37 -33.70
C THR A 9 30.88 -62.90 -33.37
N SER A 10 30.02 -62.01 -33.94
CA SER A 10 29.96 -60.60 -33.60
C SER A 10 29.07 -60.39 -32.34
N VAL A 11 29.67 -59.92 -31.23
CA VAL A 11 28.94 -59.57 -30.04
C VAL A 11 28.54 -58.11 -30.22
N LEU A 12 27.21 -57.84 -30.34
CA LEU A 12 26.61 -56.51 -30.37
C LEU A 12 26.45 -56.04 -28.90
N ALA A 13 27.28 -55.09 -28.43
CA ALA A 13 27.12 -54.51 -27.17
C ALA A 13 26.03 -53.40 -27.26
N PHE A 14 24.89 -53.63 -26.64
CA PHE A 14 23.85 -52.60 -26.42
C PHE A 14 24.33 -51.63 -25.34
N VAL A 15 24.75 -50.45 -25.74
CA VAL A 15 24.97 -49.35 -24.81
C VAL A 15 23.60 -48.70 -24.50
N SER A 16 23.05 -49.02 -23.34
CA SER A 16 21.84 -48.38 -22.82
C SER A 16 22.22 -46.98 -22.30
N ALA A 17 21.94 -45.94 -23.09
CA ALA A 17 22.09 -44.57 -22.66
C ALA A 17 20.94 -44.22 -21.70
N CYS A 18 21.17 -44.27 -20.39
CA CYS A 18 20.28 -43.66 -19.41
C CYS A 18 20.29 -42.14 -19.61
N LEU A 19 19.28 -41.60 -20.28
CA LEU A 19 18.95 -40.17 -20.19
C LEU A 19 18.52 -39.89 -18.75
N ALA A 20 19.45 -39.43 -17.94
CA ALA A 20 19.13 -38.81 -16.67
C ALA A 20 18.39 -37.47 -16.97
N CYS A 21 17.06 -37.48 -16.91
CA CYS A 21 16.29 -36.24 -16.79
C CYS A 21 16.70 -35.59 -15.47
N SER A 22 17.65 -34.66 -15.51
CA SER A 22 17.88 -33.75 -14.41
C SER A 22 16.66 -32.81 -14.33
N SER A 23 15.78 -33.02 -13.36
CA SER A 23 14.79 -32.03 -13.00
C SER A 23 15.53 -30.73 -12.69
N PRO A 24 15.04 -29.56 -13.18
CA PRO A 24 15.67 -28.31 -12.82
C PRO A 24 15.68 -28.19 -11.29
N ALA A 25 16.84 -27.83 -10.73
CA ALA A 25 16.97 -27.61 -9.28
C ALA A 25 15.91 -26.60 -8.84
N LYS A 26 15.06 -26.98 -7.88
CA LYS A 26 14.09 -26.04 -7.28
C LYS A 26 14.85 -24.84 -6.73
N LYS A 27 14.43 -23.65 -7.13
CA LYS A 27 15.00 -22.40 -6.66
C LYS A 27 14.48 -22.19 -5.24
N GLU A 28 15.34 -22.21 -4.24
CA GLU A 28 14.91 -21.95 -2.87
C GLU A 28 14.46 -20.49 -2.71
N PRO A 29 13.35 -20.24 -1.99
CA PRO A 29 12.88 -18.90 -1.74
C PRO A 29 13.94 -18.06 -1.01
N LYS A 30 14.20 -16.84 -1.48
CA LYS A 30 15.14 -15.90 -0.86
C LYS A 30 14.56 -15.35 0.45
N ILE A 31 15.16 -15.71 1.58
CA ILE A 31 14.74 -15.22 2.89
C ILE A 31 15.09 -13.74 3.02
N ALA A 32 14.12 -12.92 3.44
CA ALA A 32 14.32 -11.51 3.73
C ALA A 32 14.88 -11.33 5.15
N LYS A 33 15.79 -10.37 5.29
CA LYS A 33 16.40 -10.01 6.59
C LYS A 33 15.56 -8.92 7.27
N LEU A 34 14.36 -9.29 7.71
CA LEU A 34 13.48 -8.42 8.48
C LEU A 34 13.45 -8.88 9.94
N THR A 35 13.29 -7.93 10.85
CA THR A 35 13.00 -8.23 12.26
C THR A 35 11.50 -8.48 12.41
N LEU A 36 11.15 -9.68 12.84
CA LEU A 36 9.79 -10.18 13.02
C LEU A 36 9.65 -10.86 14.38
N GLU A 37 8.42 -10.96 14.90
CA GLU A 37 8.09 -11.76 16.06
C GLU A 37 8.40 -13.26 15.82
N PRO A 38 8.71 -14.04 16.88
CA PRO A 38 8.98 -15.48 16.76
C PRO A 38 7.83 -16.23 16.07
N GLY A 39 8.17 -17.16 15.20
CA GLY A 39 7.25 -17.94 14.38
C GLY A 39 6.88 -17.28 13.05
N PHE A 40 7.21 -16.01 12.85
CA PHE A 40 7.08 -15.37 11.55
C PHE A 40 8.34 -15.51 10.70
N SER A 41 8.15 -15.57 9.40
CA SER A 41 9.23 -15.52 8.41
C SER A 41 8.81 -14.68 7.21
N ALA A 42 9.78 -14.01 6.59
CA ALA A 42 9.57 -13.24 5.38
C ALA A 42 10.42 -13.80 4.24
N THR A 43 9.83 -13.95 3.06
CA THR A 43 10.51 -14.34 1.82
C THR A 43 10.38 -13.24 0.79
N VAL A 44 11.40 -13.05 -0.04
CA VAL A 44 11.33 -12.21 -1.24
C VAL A 44 10.81 -13.07 -2.38
N ILE A 45 9.61 -12.79 -2.87
CA ILE A 45 9.00 -13.52 -3.98
C ILE A 45 9.27 -12.89 -5.34
N ALA A 46 9.53 -11.56 -5.36
CA ALA A 46 9.96 -10.83 -6.54
C ALA A 46 10.82 -9.65 -6.12
N ASP A 47 11.71 -9.19 -6.99
CA ASP A 47 12.50 -7.96 -6.80
C ASP A 47 12.71 -7.23 -8.13
N SER A 48 13.29 -6.02 -8.05
CA SER A 48 13.65 -5.22 -9.23
C SER A 48 12.46 -4.87 -10.13
N LEU A 49 11.23 -4.81 -9.59
CA LEU A 49 10.05 -4.42 -10.35
C LEU A 49 9.98 -2.90 -10.63
N GLY A 50 10.84 -2.10 -9.99
CA GLY A 50 10.78 -0.65 -10.02
C GLY A 50 9.89 -0.09 -8.89
N ALA A 51 9.28 1.08 -9.09
CA ALA A 51 8.49 1.74 -8.05
C ALA A 51 7.14 1.04 -7.80
N ALA A 52 7.19 -0.12 -7.10
CA ALA A 52 6.02 -0.93 -6.78
C ALA A 52 5.19 -0.30 -5.65
N ARG A 53 4.03 0.24 -6.00
CA ARG A 53 3.12 0.92 -5.06
C ARG A 53 2.17 -0.09 -4.40
N HIS A 54 0.86 0.07 -4.55
CA HIS A 54 -0.09 -0.87 -3.98
C HIS A 54 -0.08 -2.20 -4.72
N ILE A 55 -0.48 -3.23 -4.01
CA ILE A 55 -0.56 -4.61 -4.50
C ILE A 55 -1.92 -5.20 -4.14
N ALA A 56 -2.34 -6.17 -4.90
CA ALA A 56 -3.53 -6.98 -4.62
C ALA A 56 -3.23 -8.45 -4.87
N VAL A 57 -3.76 -9.35 -4.06
CA VAL A 57 -3.58 -10.79 -4.23
C VAL A 57 -4.91 -11.43 -4.59
N SER A 58 -4.93 -12.23 -5.65
CA SER A 58 -6.12 -12.94 -6.10
C SER A 58 -6.44 -14.14 -5.19
N GLN A 59 -7.65 -14.71 -5.36
CA GLN A 59 -8.05 -15.95 -4.66
C GLN A 59 -7.22 -17.18 -5.11
N GLN A 60 -6.48 -17.07 -6.22
CA GLN A 60 -5.56 -18.11 -6.67
C GLN A 60 -4.13 -17.92 -6.18
N GLY A 61 -3.84 -16.76 -5.54
CA GLY A 61 -2.52 -16.42 -5.01
C GLY A 61 -1.66 -15.56 -5.94
N ASP A 62 -2.18 -15.19 -7.13
CA ASP A 62 -1.45 -14.27 -8.01
C ASP A 62 -1.35 -12.88 -7.39
N VAL A 63 -0.18 -12.26 -7.51
CA VAL A 63 0.10 -10.93 -6.97
C VAL A 63 0.09 -9.90 -8.09
N TYR A 64 -0.90 -9.03 -8.07
CA TYR A 64 -0.97 -7.86 -8.96
C TYR A 64 -0.25 -6.68 -8.32
N VAL A 65 0.72 -6.11 -9.04
CA VAL A 65 1.57 -5.01 -8.57
C VAL A 65 1.34 -3.79 -9.45
N LYS A 66 0.97 -2.65 -8.84
CA LYS A 66 0.85 -1.36 -9.53
C LYS A 66 2.14 -0.57 -9.41
N LEU A 67 2.63 -0.05 -10.52
CA LEU A 67 3.86 0.74 -10.56
C LEU A 67 3.57 2.24 -10.66
N ASN A 68 4.35 3.04 -9.93
CA ASN A 68 4.33 4.51 -10.03
C ASN A 68 5.11 5.03 -11.25
N ASN A 69 6.05 4.25 -11.76
CA ASN A 69 6.78 4.51 -13.00
C ASN A 69 6.65 3.30 -13.92
N LEU A 70 6.52 3.51 -15.22
CA LEU A 70 6.47 2.39 -16.17
C LEU A 70 7.81 1.64 -16.17
N LYS A 71 7.72 0.31 -16.16
CA LYS A 71 8.83 -0.59 -16.46
C LYS A 71 8.52 -1.30 -17.77
N ASP A 72 9.43 -1.22 -18.73
CA ASP A 72 9.25 -1.78 -20.09
C ASP A 72 7.92 -1.33 -20.74
N GLY A 73 7.52 -0.06 -20.49
CA GLY A 73 6.28 0.52 -20.99
C GLY A 73 5.00 0.03 -20.31
N LYS A 74 5.09 -0.73 -19.20
CA LYS A 74 3.96 -1.30 -18.47
C LYS A 74 3.92 -0.83 -17.03
N GLY A 75 2.71 -0.67 -16.50
CA GLY A 75 2.45 -0.14 -15.15
C GLY A 75 1.76 -1.13 -14.21
N ILE A 76 1.41 -2.33 -14.68
CA ILE A 76 0.83 -3.41 -13.87
C ILE A 76 1.58 -4.71 -14.18
N TYR A 77 1.95 -5.44 -13.14
CA TYR A 77 2.57 -6.76 -13.21
C TYR A 77 1.73 -7.76 -12.46
N CYS A 78 1.40 -8.89 -13.10
CA CYS A 78 0.79 -10.06 -12.48
C CYS A 78 1.88 -11.13 -12.29
N LEU A 79 2.13 -11.49 -11.06
CA LEU A 79 3.15 -12.46 -10.66
C LEU A 79 2.46 -13.74 -10.19
N SER A 80 2.74 -14.85 -10.85
CA SER A 80 2.13 -16.14 -10.55
C SER A 80 3.19 -17.21 -10.19
N ASP A 81 2.88 -17.97 -9.16
CA ASP A 81 3.57 -19.21 -8.77
C ASP A 81 2.68 -20.37 -9.22
N THR A 82 2.91 -20.86 -10.44
CA THR A 82 1.98 -21.79 -11.11
C THR A 82 2.14 -23.23 -10.64
N ASP A 83 3.31 -23.62 -10.13
CA ASP A 83 3.58 -24.95 -9.57
C ASP A 83 3.52 -24.98 -8.02
N ARG A 84 3.24 -23.83 -7.39
CA ARG A 84 3.07 -23.65 -5.94
C ARG A 84 4.30 -24.04 -5.12
N ASP A 85 5.48 -23.78 -5.64
CA ASP A 85 6.73 -24.06 -4.95
C ASP A 85 7.25 -22.89 -4.10
N GLY A 86 6.53 -21.74 -4.10
CA GLY A 86 6.87 -20.51 -3.38
C GLY A 86 7.71 -19.54 -4.20
N THR A 87 7.96 -19.84 -5.47
CA THR A 87 8.75 -19.01 -6.39
C THR A 87 7.89 -18.56 -7.56
N ILE A 88 7.97 -17.28 -7.94
CA ILE A 88 7.29 -16.77 -9.13
C ILE A 88 7.95 -17.36 -10.39
N ASP A 89 7.16 -18.05 -11.20
CA ASP A 89 7.58 -18.68 -12.46
C ASP A 89 6.92 -18.05 -13.70
N LYS A 90 5.84 -17.30 -13.52
CA LYS A 90 5.16 -16.59 -14.60
C LYS A 90 4.93 -15.13 -14.25
N THR A 91 5.24 -14.25 -15.19
CA THR A 91 4.96 -12.81 -15.07
C THR A 91 4.26 -12.31 -16.33
N VAL A 92 3.15 -11.60 -16.15
CA VAL A 92 2.42 -10.91 -17.22
C VAL A 92 2.39 -9.43 -16.90
N ALA A 93 2.85 -8.59 -17.86
CA ALA A 93 2.88 -7.15 -17.70
C ALA A 93 1.90 -6.47 -18.67
N PHE A 94 1.12 -5.49 -18.17
CA PHE A 94 0.12 -4.78 -18.96
C PHE A 94 -0.16 -3.37 -18.40
N GLY A 95 -1.09 -2.65 -19.05
CA GLY A 95 -1.45 -1.28 -18.68
C GLY A 95 -0.28 -0.30 -18.91
N ASP A 96 -0.44 0.63 -19.83
CA ASP A 96 0.56 1.61 -20.25
C ASP A 96 0.49 2.92 -19.45
N TYR A 97 0.01 2.85 -18.21
CA TYR A 97 -0.19 4.00 -17.31
C TYR A 97 0.40 3.76 -15.93
N THR A 98 0.95 4.83 -15.36
CA THR A 98 1.42 4.87 -13.97
C THR A 98 0.28 5.09 -13.00
N GLY A 99 0.49 4.82 -11.71
CA GLY A 99 -0.50 5.08 -10.66
C GLY A 99 -0.21 4.32 -9.38
N THR A 100 -1.19 4.33 -8.47
CA THR A 100 -1.01 3.73 -7.14
C THR A 100 -2.07 2.68 -6.82
N GLY A 101 -3.35 3.00 -7.03
CA GLY A 101 -4.44 2.13 -6.59
C GLY A 101 -4.54 0.86 -7.44
N ILE A 102 -4.69 -0.28 -6.76
CA ILE A 102 -5.01 -1.58 -7.35
C ILE A 102 -5.76 -2.40 -6.33
N LEU A 103 -6.79 -3.12 -6.75
CA LEU A 103 -7.50 -4.08 -5.92
C LEU A 103 -8.16 -5.17 -6.79
N VAL A 104 -8.27 -6.36 -6.25
CA VAL A 104 -9.08 -7.45 -6.81
C VAL A 104 -10.40 -7.50 -6.04
N ASP A 105 -11.49 -7.46 -6.75
CA ASP A 105 -12.82 -7.57 -6.19
C ASP A 105 -13.73 -8.41 -7.08
N GLN A 106 -14.19 -9.53 -6.56
CA GLN A 106 -15.03 -10.50 -7.25
C GLN A 106 -14.42 -10.96 -8.61
N LYS A 107 -14.98 -10.45 -9.73
CA LYS A 107 -14.62 -10.81 -11.10
C LYS A 107 -13.75 -9.76 -11.80
N TYR A 108 -13.25 -8.78 -11.05
CA TYR A 108 -12.56 -7.65 -11.62
C TYR A 108 -11.28 -7.32 -10.88
N LEU A 109 -10.28 -6.89 -11.64
CA LEU A 109 -9.13 -6.15 -11.15
C LEU A 109 -9.39 -4.67 -11.44
N TYR A 110 -9.44 -3.84 -10.41
CA TYR A 110 -9.49 -2.39 -10.53
C TYR A 110 -8.08 -1.82 -10.40
N ALA A 111 -7.74 -0.86 -11.23
CA ALA A 111 -6.46 -0.15 -11.16
C ALA A 111 -6.63 1.32 -11.52
N SER A 112 -5.92 2.21 -10.81
CA SER A 112 -5.96 3.63 -11.10
C SER A 112 -4.72 4.11 -11.85
N SER A 113 -4.92 5.05 -12.76
CA SER A 113 -3.92 6.05 -13.13
C SER A 113 -4.07 7.28 -12.21
N ASN A 114 -3.32 8.35 -12.50
CA ASN A 114 -3.47 9.60 -11.77
C ASN A 114 -4.77 10.35 -12.10
N THR A 115 -5.47 9.99 -13.18
CA THR A 115 -6.68 10.67 -13.66
C THR A 115 -7.88 9.77 -13.90
N THR A 116 -7.69 8.44 -13.87
CA THR A 116 -8.71 7.49 -14.31
C THR A 116 -8.67 6.23 -13.46
N VAL A 117 -9.83 5.66 -13.16
CA VAL A 117 -9.97 4.31 -12.61
C VAL A 117 -10.42 3.38 -13.71
N TYR A 118 -9.65 2.34 -13.94
CA TYR A 118 -9.92 1.27 -14.89
C TYR A 118 -10.34 0.00 -14.17
N ARG A 119 -11.04 -0.88 -14.90
CA ARG A 119 -11.31 -2.23 -14.44
C ARG A 119 -11.05 -3.23 -15.56
N TYR A 120 -10.45 -4.36 -15.20
CA TYR A 120 -10.18 -5.51 -16.08
C TYR A 120 -11.02 -6.68 -15.63
N LYS A 121 -11.66 -7.38 -16.57
CA LYS A 121 -12.38 -8.62 -16.26
C LYS A 121 -11.42 -9.75 -15.97
N LEU A 122 -11.68 -10.51 -14.91
CA LEU A 122 -10.97 -11.72 -14.54
C LEU A 122 -11.72 -12.97 -15.02
N ASP A 123 -10.98 -14.00 -15.42
CA ASP A 123 -11.52 -15.33 -15.70
C ASP A 123 -11.73 -16.14 -14.40
N GLN A 124 -12.13 -17.39 -14.54
CA GLN A 124 -12.31 -18.30 -13.40
C GLN A 124 -11.02 -18.61 -12.62
N ASN A 125 -9.85 -18.41 -13.23
CA ASN A 125 -8.54 -18.57 -12.63
C ASN A 125 -8.01 -17.24 -12.07
N GLN A 126 -8.84 -16.19 -12.03
CA GLN A 126 -8.48 -14.84 -11.58
C GLN A 126 -7.38 -14.19 -12.42
N GLN A 127 -7.26 -14.55 -13.70
CA GLN A 127 -6.36 -13.94 -14.67
C GLN A 127 -7.13 -12.91 -15.52
N VAL A 128 -6.48 -11.79 -15.86
CA VAL A 128 -7.06 -10.77 -16.73
C VAL A 128 -7.31 -11.36 -18.12
N THR A 129 -8.55 -11.25 -18.62
CA THR A 129 -8.98 -11.84 -19.90
C THR A 129 -8.59 -10.98 -21.11
N ASP A 130 -8.56 -9.67 -20.96
CA ASP A 130 -8.17 -8.70 -22.00
C ASP A 130 -7.34 -7.59 -21.34
N VAL A 131 -6.04 -7.60 -21.60
CA VAL A 131 -5.08 -6.67 -21.01
C VAL A 131 -5.03 -5.34 -21.77
N ASP A 132 -5.50 -5.30 -23.00
CA ASP A 132 -5.38 -4.15 -23.88
C ASP A 132 -6.63 -3.25 -23.86
N HIS A 133 -7.79 -3.77 -23.45
CA HIS A 133 -9.05 -3.04 -23.48
C HIS A 133 -9.73 -3.01 -22.08
N PRO A 134 -9.16 -2.30 -21.09
CA PRO A 134 -9.83 -2.11 -19.80
C PRO A 134 -11.09 -1.26 -19.93
N GLU A 135 -12.09 -1.55 -19.10
CA GLU A 135 -13.26 -0.70 -18.97
C GLU A 135 -12.93 0.54 -18.11
N VAL A 136 -13.43 1.70 -18.49
CA VAL A 136 -13.30 2.93 -17.70
C VAL A 136 -14.43 2.99 -16.67
N ILE A 137 -14.10 3.12 -15.40
CA ILE A 137 -15.07 3.32 -14.31
C ILE A 137 -15.24 4.80 -14.00
N VAL A 138 -14.14 5.51 -13.74
CA VAL A 138 -14.13 6.95 -13.45
C VAL A 138 -13.02 7.61 -14.25
N LYS A 139 -13.28 8.78 -14.81
CA LYS A 139 -12.29 9.61 -15.49
C LYS A 139 -12.36 11.08 -15.02
N GLY A 140 -11.36 11.87 -15.39
CA GLY A 140 -11.29 13.28 -15.04
C GLY A 140 -10.93 13.56 -13.58
N LEU A 141 -10.37 12.58 -12.85
CA LEU A 141 -9.85 12.80 -11.50
C LEU A 141 -8.75 13.87 -11.53
N VAL A 142 -8.77 14.77 -10.55
CA VAL A 142 -7.74 15.81 -10.43
C VAL A 142 -6.39 15.18 -10.14
N ALA A 143 -5.38 15.51 -10.95
CA ALA A 143 -4.02 15.06 -10.77
C ALA A 143 -3.04 16.22 -10.85
N HIS A 144 -2.10 16.22 -9.94
CA HIS A 144 -0.94 17.11 -9.92
C HIS A 144 0.35 16.29 -9.88
N ALA A 145 1.46 16.88 -10.30
CA ALA A 145 2.75 16.17 -10.33
C ALA A 145 3.21 15.71 -8.95
N ILE A 146 2.81 16.42 -7.90
CA ILE A 146 3.22 16.11 -6.51
C ILE A 146 2.33 15.03 -5.88
N ASP A 147 1.00 15.08 -6.09
CA ASP A 147 0.04 14.22 -5.39
C ASP A 147 -0.96 13.59 -6.36
N GLY A 148 -0.45 12.95 -7.42
CA GLY A 148 -1.26 12.29 -8.44
C GLY A 148 -1.90 10.96 -8.00
N ALA A 149 -1.45 10.38 -6.90
CA ALA A 149 -1.89 9.05 -6.46
C ALA A 149 -3.39 8.95 -6.22
N LYS A 150 -3.98 7.83 -6.65
CA LYS A 150 -5.40 7.53 -6.50
C LYS A 150 -5.56 6.12 -5.92
N PRO A 151 -5.31 5.92 -4.62
CA PRO A 151 -5.61 4.65 -3.97
C PRO A 151 -7.12 4.37 -3.99
N LEU A 152 -7.49 3.08 -3.93
CA LEU A 152 -8.85 2.59 -4.16
C LEU A 152 -9.30 1.68 -3.02
N VAL A 153 -10.58 1.77 -2.65
CA VAL A 153 -11.28 0.82 -1.78
C VAL A 153 -12.68 0.58 -2.34
N ILE A 154 -13.19 -0.65 -2.24
CA ILE A 154 -14.58 -0.99 -2.54
C ILE A 154 -15.20 -1.62 -1.29
N ASP A 155 -16.42 -1.21 -0.93
CA ASP A 155 -17.22 -1.81 0.15
C ASP A 155 -18.15 -2.92 -0.36
N LYS A 156 -18.91 -3.52 0.55
CA LYS A 156 -19.84 -4.61 0.25
C LYS A 156 -21.03 -4.18 -0.61
N GLU A 157 -21.40 -2.91 -0.51
CA GLU A 157 -22.47 -2.30 -1.30
C GLU A 157 -22.01 -1.86 -2.69
N ARG A 158 -20.76 -2.20 -3.07
CA ARG A 158 -20.17 -1.84 -4.36
C ARG A 158 -19.92 -0.34 -4.52
N ASN A 159 -19.78 0.40 -3.43
CA ASN A 159 -19.27 1.76 -3.50
C ASN A 159 -17.75 1.74 -3.69
N LEU A 160 -17.27 2.43 -4.71
CA LEU A 160 -15.86 2.65 -4.98
C LEU A 160 -15.43 3.98 -4.33
N TYR A 161 -14.50 3.92 -3.40
CA TYR A 161 -13.90 5.07 -2.77
C TYR A 161 -12.54 5.37 -3.41
N VAL A 162 -12.34 6.63 -3.80
CA VAL A 162 -11.10 7.12 -4.41
C VAL A 162 -10.59 8.29 -3.58
N ALA A 163 -9.39 8.19 -3.04
CA ALA A 163 -8.76 9.32 -2.37
C ALA A 163 -8.11 10.25 -3.41
N VAL A 164 -8.36 11.55 -3.26
CA VAL A 164 -7.79 12.60 -4.10
C VAL A 164 -7.08 13.60 -3.19
N ALA A 165 -5.75 13.50 -3.16
CA ALA A 165 -4.91 14.30 -2.29
C ALA A 165 -4.84 15.77 -2.74
N SER A 166 -4.54 16.66 -1.79
CA SER A 166 -4.18 18.05 -2.08
C SER A 166 -2.80 18.11 -2.72
N TYR A 167 -2.64 19.01 -3.69
CA TYR A 167 -1.35 19.38 -4.25
C TYR A 167 -0.68 20.56 -3.52
N SER A 168 -1.33 21.09 -2.48
CA SER A 168 -0.80 22.10 -1.58
C SER A 168 -0.64 21.54 -0.17
N ASP A 169 0.46 21.89 0.52
CA ASP A 169 0.65 21.47 1.92
C ASP A 169 -0.32 22.16 2.87
N ALA A 170 -0.69 23.42 2.58
CA ALA A 170 -1.42 24.29 3.51
C ALA A 170 -2.57 25.07 2.90
N CYS A 171 -2.79 25.01 1.59
CA CYS A 171 -3.76 25.88 0.88
C CYS A 171 -3.51 27.39 1.06
N ALA A 172 -2.30 27.78 1.45
CA ALA A 172 -2.01 29.19 1.78
C ALA A 172 -2.00 30.08 0.53
N ASP A 173 -1.42 29.58 -0.57
CA ASP A 173 -1.26 30.32 -1.81
C ASP A 173 -2.57 30.39 -2.62
N GLU A 174 -3.50 29.47 -2.37
CA GLU A 174 -4.80 29.37 -3.03
C GLU A 174 -5.90 30.16 -2.32
N THR A 175 -5.67 30.52 -1.05
CA THR A 175 -6.64 31.24 -0.22
C THR A 175 -6.64 32.74 -0.56
N LYS A 176 -7.71 33.25 -1.13
CA LYS A 176 -7.82 34.67 -1.55
C LYS A 176 -8.17 35.61 -0.38
N ASP A 177 -8.92 35.13 0.59
CA ASP A 177 -9.42 35.92 1.73
C ASP A 177 -8.67 35.61 3.05
N GLY A 178 -7.65 34.74 3.02
CA GLY A 178 -6.95 34.26 4.19
C GLY A 178 -7.80 33.44 5.16
N LYS A 179 -8.98 32.99 4.73
CA LYS A 179 -9.96 32.29 5.58
C LYS A 179 -10.48 30.99 4.99
N SER A 180 -10.71 30.95 3.68
CA SER A 180 -11.31 29.82 3.00
C SER A 180 -10.33 29.14 2.04
N CYS A 181 -10.34 27.82 2.00
CA CYS A 181 -9.53 27.04 1.08
C CYS A 181 -10.39 26.51 -0.08
N PRO A 182 -10.20 27.03 -1.31
CA PRO A 182 -11.00 26.59 -2.45
C PRO A 182 -10.66 25.17 -2.92
N LEU A 183 -9.52 24.62 -2.50
CA LEU A 183 -9.12 23.26 -2.87
C LEU A 183 -10.04 22.19 -2.31
N LEU A 184 -10.71 22.46 -1.18
CA LEU A 184 -11.62 21.51 -0.53
C LEU A 184 -12.81 21.10 -1.39
N ASP A 185 -13.16 21.90 -2.41
CA ASP A 185 -14.26 21.59 -3.33
C ASP A 185 -13.88 20.48 -4.34
N SER A 186 -12.57 20.22 -4.53
CA SER A 186 -12.12 19.35 -5.62
C SER A 186 -10.98 18.39 -5.27
N VAL A 187 -10.29 18.59 -4.14
CA VAL A 187 -9.19 17.72 -3.67
C VAL A 187 -9.20 17.65 -2.14
N ALA A 188 -8.21 17.04 -1.54
CA ALA A 188 -8.07 16.88 -0.09
C ALA A 188 -9.25 16.13 0.54
N GLY A 189 -9.66 15.02 -0.07
CA GLY A 189 -10.78 14.24 0.41
C GLY A 189 -10.89 12.87 -0.24
N ILE A 190 -12.01 12.23 0.01
CA ILE A 190 -12.37 10.93 -0.55
C ILE A 190 -13.70 11.06 -1.28
N TRP A 191 -13.74 10.61 -2.53
CA TRP A 191 -14.94 10.58 -3.37
C TRP A 191 -15.47 9.17 -3.51
N ARG A 192 -16.80 9.05 -3.48
CA ARG A 192 -17.53 7.80 -3.64
C ARG A 192 -18.20 7.75 -5.02
N PHE A 193 -17.99 6.64 -5.70
CA PHE A 193 -18.58 6.29 -7.01
C PHE A 193 -19.26 4.93 -6.93
N ASP A 194 -19.97 4.55 -7.96
CA ASP A 194 -20.49 3.19 -8.16
C ASP A 194 -19.43 2.34 -8.88
N ALA A 195 -18.99 1.25 -8.26
CA ALA A 195 -17.96 0.36 -8.82
C ALA A 195 -18.43 -0.39 -10.09
N ASP A 196 -19.74 -0.49 -10.33
CA ASP A 196 -20.31 -1.22 -11.44
C ASP A 196 -20.78 -0.32 -12.59
N LYS A 197 -20.88 1.00 -12.38
CA LYS A 197 -21.24 1.98 -13.40
C LYS A 197 -20.01 2.42 -14.19
N LEU A 198 -20.07 2.21 -15.51
CA LEU A 198 -18.99 2.62 -16.43
C LEU A 198 -19.07 4.11 -16.78
N ASN A 199 -17.91 4.67 -17.16
CA ASN A 199 -17.76 5.99 -17.73
C ASN A 199 -18.30 7.14 -16.86
N GLN A 200 -18.14 7.03 -15.54
CA GLN A 200 -18.43 8.13 -14.63
C GLN A 200 -17.38 9.23 -14.79
N GLU A 201 -17.84 10.49 -14.75
CA GLU A 201 -16.94 11.65 -14.64
C GLU A 201 -16.62 11.91 -13.16
N TYR A 202 -15.55 12.63 -12.87
CA TYR A 202 -15.21 13.04 -11.50
C TYR A 202 -16.36 13.79 -10.82
N SER A 203 -17.09 14.61 -11.56
CA SER A 203 -18.25 15.37 -11.08
C SER A 203 -19.47 14.51 -10.72
N ASP A 204 -19.53 13.24 -11.16
CA ASP A 204 -20.58 12.30 -10.76
C ASP A 204 -20.33 11.74 -9.35
N GLY A 205 -19.11 11.89 -8.84
CA GLY A 205 -18.70 11.39 -7.54
C GLY A 205 -19.28 12.22 -6.38
N GLU A 206 -19.69 11.51 -5.33
CA GLU A 206 -20.06 12.16 -4.07
C GLU A 206 -18.82 12.39 -3.23
N GLN A 207 -18.56 13.62 -2.78
CA GLN A 207 -17.53 13.90 -1.79
C GLN A 207 -17.94 13.25 -0.45
N TYR A 208 -17.36 12.09 -0.16
CA TYR A 208 -17.70 11.29 1.01
C TYR A 208 -17.10 11.87 2.29
N ALA A 209 -15.84 12.34 2.21
CA ALA A 209 -15.13 12.99 3.30
C ALA A 209 -14.20 14.07 2.76
N THR A 210 -13.97 15.12 3.55
CA THR A 210 -13.13 16.28 3.21
C THR A 210 -12.12 16.59 4.32
N GLY A 211 -11.26 17.59 4.10
CA GLY A 211 -10.27 18.02 5.10
C GLY A 211 -9.13 17.01 5.30
N LEU A 212 -8.86 16.18 4.31
CA LEU A 212 -7.83 15.13 4.30
C LEU A 212 -6.72 15.50 3.31
N LYS A 213 -5.62 16.08 3.78
CA LYS A 213 -4.52 16.55 2.92
C LYS A 213 -4.04 15.49 1.92
N GLY A 214 -3.71 14.32 2.41
CA GLY A 214 -3.23 13.19 1.60
C GLY A 214 -3.52 11.88 2.29
N VAL A 215 -4.23 11.01 1.58
CA VAL A 215 -4.57 9.66 2.04
C VAL A 215 -4.00 8.67 1.02
N MET A 216 -3.04 7.88 1.47
CA MET A 216 -2.49 6.77 0.70
C MET A 216 -2.98 5.43 1.24
N GLY A 217 -2.96 5.27 2.56
CA GLY A 217 -3.48 4.10 3.25
C GLY A 217 -4.91 4.33 3.72
N PHE A 218 -5.86 3.55 3.20
CA PHE A 218 -7.22 3.48 3.72
C PHE A 218 -7.85 2.12 3.42
N ALA A 219 -8.82 1.73 4.22
CA ALA A 219 -9.46 0.43 4.11
C ALA A 219 -10.88 0.46 4.66
N TRP A 220 -11.77 -0.36 4.10
CA TRP A 220 -13.10 -0.60 4.63
C TRP A 220 -13.02 -1.62 5.78
N ASN A 221 -13.64 -1.30 6.90
CA ASN A 221 -13.78 -2.23 8.03
C ASN A 221 -15.18 -2.84 8.03
N ASP A 222 -15.27 -4.11 7.69
CA ASP A 222 -16.54 -4.84 7.61
C ASP A 222 -17.25 -4.99 8.97
N VAL A 223 -16.50 -4.95 10.08
CA VAL A 223 -17.06 -5.12 11.43
C VAL A 223 -17.78 -3.85 11.89
N SER A 224 -17.19 -2.68 11.66
CA SER A 224 -17.80 -1.38 12.01
C SER A 224 -18.64 -0.79 10.88
N ASN A 225 -18.60 -1.39 9.69
CA ASN A 225 -19.21 -0.87 8.46
C ASN A 225 -18.81 0.60 8.22
N SER A 226 -17.51 0.87 8.28
CA SER A 226 -16.93 2.21 8.19
C SER A 226 -15.63 2.20 7.39
N LEU A 227 -15.36 3.32 6.72
CA LEU A 227 -14.09 3.58 6.06
C LEU A 227 -13.08 4.11 7.07
N TYR A 228 -11.89 3.52 7.12
CA TYR A 228 -10.75 4.03 7.89
C TYR A 228 -9.73 4.62 6.93
N ALA A 229 -9.19 5.80 7.25
CA ALA A 229 -8.21 6.49 6.43
C ALA A 229 -7.07 7.06 7.26
N LEU A 230 -5.87 6.90 6.74
CA LEU A 230 -4.63 7.45 7.29
C LEU A 230 -4.26 8.73 6.54
N GLN A 231 -4.25 9.85 7.25
CA GLN A 231 -3.85 11.13 6.70
C GLN A 231 -2.37 11.38 6.97
N HIS A 232 -1.64 11.77 5.93
CA HIS A 232 -0.29 12.29 6.06
C HIS A 232 -0.30 13.63 6.79
N GLY A 233 0.53 13.76 7.82
CA GLY A 233 0.66 14.97 8.63
C GLY A 233 1.25 16.15 7.86
N ARG A 234 1.33 17.27 8.58
CA ARG A 234 1.98 18.50 8.12
C ARG A 234 3.47 18.46 8.44
N GLY A 235 4.26 19.21 7.70
CA GLY A 235 5.70 19.33 7.95
C GLY A 235 6.20 20.76 7.82
N ASN A 236 7.49 20.98 8.14
CA ASN A 236 8.22 22.21 7.83
C ASN A 236 7.63 23.52 8.37
N PHE A 237 6.91 23.49 9.47
CA PHE A 237 6.39 24.71 10.10
C PHE A 237 7.48 25.70 10.44
N HIS A 238 8.66 25.24 10.88
CA HIS A 238 9.79 26.10 11.25
C HIS A 238 10.36 26.90 10.07
N GLU A 239 10.23 26.42 8.84
CA GLU A 239 10.71 27.13 7.65
C GLU A 239 9.80 28.33 7.32
N LYS A 240 8.48 28.16 7.47
CA LYS A 240 7.48 29.19 7.13
C LYS A 240 7.12 30.11 8.29
N PHE A 241 7.18 29.60 9.53
CA PHE A 241 6.75 30.29 10.74
C PHE A 241 7.79 30.15 11.87
N PRO A 242 9.07 30.57 11.64
CA PRO A 242 10.15 30.40 12.62
C PRO A 242 9.91 31.18 13.93
N GLN A 243 9.01 32.16 13.94
CA GLN A 243 8.62 32.91 15.15
C GLN A 243 7.79 32.07 16.14
N TYR A 244 7.19 30.96 15.70
CA TYR A 244 6.35 30.08 16.54
C TYR A 244 6.89 28.67 16.66
N PHE A 245 7.66 28.19 15.68
CA PHE A 245 8.09 26.81 15.56
C PHE A 245 9.57 26.71 15.29
N ASP A 246 10.26 25.81 15.98
CA ASP A 246 11.61 25.37 15.66
C ASP A 246 11.62 24.06 14.86
N ALA A 247 12.81 23.61 14.48
CA ALA A 247 12.99 22.37 13.73
C ALA A 247 12.54 21.15 14.54
N THR A 248 12.75 21.15 15.86
CA THR A 248 12.32 20.07 16.76
C THR A 248 10.81 19.96 16.77
N TYR A 249 10.10 21.09 16.87
CA TYR A 249 8.65 21.09 16.79
C TYR A 249 8.14 20.46 15.48
N SER A 250 8.67 20.90 14.35
CA SER A 250 8.27 20.38 13.04
C SER A 250 8.56 18.90 12.87
N ALA A 251 9.64 18.41 13.46
CA ALA A 251 10.03 17.01 13.41
C ALA A 251 9.20 16.09 14.31
N THR A 252 8.55 16.64 15.34
CA THR A 252 7.96 15.83 16.41
C THR A 252 6.44 15.91 16.48
N TYR A 253 5.86 17.13 16.45
CA TYR A 253 4.46 17.33 16.87
C TYR A 253 3.38 17.09 15.84
N PRO A 254 3.51 17.44 14.54
CA PRO A 254 2.45 17.21 13.56
C PRO A 254 2.25 15.72 13.31
N ALA A 255 1.13 15.18 13.78
CA ALA A 255 0.84 13.75 13.71
C ALA A 255 0.49 13.27 12.29
N GLU A 256 0.84 12.01 12.02
CA GLU A 256 0.09 11.15 11.10
C GLU A 256 -1.19 10.68 11.83
N THR A 257 -2.34 10.69 11.18
CA THR A 257 -3.61 10.44 11.87
C THR A 257 -4.45 9.36 11.21
N LEU A 258 -5.08 8.52 12.02
CA LEU A 258 -6.08 7.54 11.59
C LEU A 258 -7.47 8.06 11.93
N TYR A 259 -8.35 8.12 10.94
CA TYR A 259 -9.74 8.50 11.11
C TYR A 259 -10.68 7.36 10.78
N GLU A 260 -11.75 7.22 11.54
CA GLU A 260 -12.95 6.49 11.11
C GLU A 260 -13.88 7.48 10.42
N LEU A 261 -14.12 7.28 9.14
CA LEU A 261 -14.86 8.19 8.31
C LEU A 261 -16.30 7.73 8.11
N LYS A 262 -17.22 8.69 8.16
CA LYS A 262 -18.59 8.55 7.71
C LYS A 262 -18.88 9.59 6.64
N LYS A 263 -19.94 9.42 5.90
CA LYS A 263 -20.40 10.40 4.91
C LYS A 263 -20.52 11.79 5.56
N GLY A 264 -19.90 12.79 4.93
CA GLY A 264 -19.86 14.18 5.40
C GLY A 264 -18.81 14.47 6.47
N ALA A 265 -17.90 13.52 6.78
CA ALA A 265 -16.80 13.75 7.70
C ALA A 265 -15.85 14.83 7.19
N ASP A 266 -15.37 15.68 8.09
CA ASP A 266 -14.37 16.71 7.84
C ASP A 266 -13.22 16.58 8.86
N ALA A 267 -12.03 16.18 8.37
CA ALA A 267 -10.83 16.01 9.19
C ALA A 267 -10.09 17.33 9.49
N GLY A 268 -10.51 18.44 8.87
CA GLY A 268 -10.12 19.79 9.22
C GLY A 268 -8.90 20.36 8.50
N TRP A 269 -8.18 19.65 7.67
CA TRP A 269 -7.17 20.26 6.83
C TRP A 269 -7.81 21.28 5.86
N PRO A 270 -7.20 22.43 5.62
CA PRO A 270 -5.90 22.93 6.06
C PRO A 270 -5.93 23.72 7.38
N TYR A 271 -7.09 23.87 7.98
CA TYR A 271 -7.32 24.79 9.11
C TYR A 271 -6.72 24.30 10.41
N ILE A 272 -6.60 22.99 10.59
CA ILE A 272 -6.02 22.37 11.77
C ILE A 272 -4.96 21.34 11.42
N TYR A 273 -4.13 21.03 12.41
CA TYR A 273 -3.29 19.83 12.47
C TYR A 273 -3.44 19.18 13.84
N TYR A 274 -3.06 17.92 13.96
CA TYR A 274 -3.13 17.20 15.23
C TYR A 274 -1.76 17.10 15.87
N ASP A 275 -1.69 17.41 17.16
CA ASP A 275 -0.51 17.23 18.02
C ASP A 275 -0.65 15.91 18.78
N HIS A 276 0.15 14.90 18.43
CA HIS A 276 0.02 13.54 19.00
C HIS A 276 0.54 13.43 20.43
N ILE A 277 1.38 14.37 20.88
CA ILE A 277 1.92 14.38 22.24
C ILE A 277 0.92 15.03 23.21
N ARG A 278 0.32 16.15 22.80
CA ARG A 278 -0.66 16.86 23.60
C ARG A 278 -2.09 16.33 23.43
N HIS A 279 -2.31 15.46 22.44
CA HIS A 279 -3.62 14.94 22.04
C HIS A 279 -4.63 16.06 21.75
N LYS A 280 -4.23 17.01 20.90
CA LYS A 280 -5.02 18.20 20.59
C LYS A 280 -5.04 18.53 19.11
N LYS A 281 -6.20 18.98 18.64
CA LYS A 281 -6.33 19.70 17.38
C LYS A 281 -5.85 21.12 17.59
N LEU A 282 -4.83 21.54 16.87
CA LEU A 282 -4.29 22.90 16.93
C LEU A 282 -4.61 23.65 15.64
N LEU A 283 -4.88 24.96 15.78
CA LEU A 283 -5.10 25.85 14.65
C LEU A 283 -3.81 25.92 13.81
N ALA A 284 -3.93 25.74 12.50
CA ALA A 284 -2.80 25.83 11.59
C ALA A 284 -2.25 27.27 11.50
N PRO A 285 -0.92 27.44 11.40
CA PRO A 285 -0.30 28.76 11.46
C PRO A 285 -0.73 29.69 10.31
N GLU A 286 -1.02 29.16 9.15
CA GLU A 286 -1.57 29.91 8.00
C GLU A 286 -2.91 30.58 8.30
N PHE A 287 -3.63 30.05 9.28
CA PHE A 287 -4.93 30.56 9.73
C PHE A 287 -4.88 31.22 11.12
N GLY A 288 -3.68 31.63 11.56
CA GLY A 288 -3.46 32.39 12.81
C GLY A 288 -3.13 31.52 14.03
N GLY A 289 -2.76 30.26 13.83
CA GLY A 289 -2.23 29.38 14.87
C GLY A 289 -0.81 29.76 15.29
N ASP A 290 -0.46 29.41 16.52
CA ASP A 290 0.82 29.73 17.16
C ASP A 290 1.44 28.52 17.88
N GLY A 291 0.95 27.31 17.57
CA GLY A 291 1.33 26.08 18.24
C GLY A 291 0.68 25.85 19.61
N LYS A 292 -0.24 26.75 20.03
CA LYS A 292 -0.97 26.68 21.31
C LYS A 292 -2.47 26.81 21.14
N LYS A 293 -2.92 27.64 20.19
CA LYS A 293 -4.35 27.85 19.91
C LYS A 293 -4.99 26.57 19.43
N GLU A 294 -6.09 26.17 20.07
CA GLU A 294 -6.86 25.02 19.68
C GLU A 294 -7.65 25.29 18.40
N GLY A 295 -7.81 24.26 17.59
CA GLY A 295 -8.65 24.26 16.40
C GLY A 295 -10.12 24.09 16.75
N ASP A 296 -10.97 24.30 15.76
CA ASP A 296 -12.43 24.19 15.91
C ASP A 296 -12.84 22.75 16.25
N SER A 297 -13.70 22.59 17.24
CA SER A 297 -14.23 21.31 17.70
C SER A 297 -15.13 20.60 16.67
N LYS A 298 -15.63 21.31 15.65
CA LYS A 298 -16.43 20.73 14.56
C LYS A 298 -15.67 19.70 13.73
N TYR A 299 -14.33 19.80 13.64
CA TYR A 299 -13.50 18.88 12.90
C TYR A 299 -13.35 17.54 13.63
N LEU A 300 -13.28 16.47 12.86
CA LEU A 300 -13.21 15.10 13.38
C LEU A 300 -11.99 14.89 14.28
N GLU A 301 -12.18 14.18 15.38
CA GLU A 301 -11.06 13.67 16.18
C GLU A 301 -10.46 12.42 15.54
N PRO A 302 -9.13 12.28 15.46
CA PRO A 302 -8.54 11.03 15.02
C PRO A 302 -8.82 9.90 16.02
N THR A 303 -9.05 8.70 15.52
CA THR A 303 -9.19 7.51 16.36
C THR A 303 -7.86 7.04 16.92
N LEU A 304 -6.77 7.37 16.22
CA LEU A 304 -5.39 7.14 16.63
C LEU A 304 -4.47 8.16 15.94
N ALA A 305 -3.41 8.55 16.62
CA ALA A 305 -2.36 9.40 16.08
C ALA A 305 -1.00 8.71 16.20
N PHE A 306 -0.15 8.93 15.21
CA PHE A 306 1.20 8.40 15.13
C PHE A 306 2.21 9.55 15.12
N PRO A 307 3.46 9.30 15.50
CA PRO A 307 4.54 10.27 15.38
C PRO A 307 4.68 10.84 13.98
N ALA A 308 5.19 12.06 13.91
CA ALA A 308 5.38 12.79 12.66
C ALA A 308 6.26 12.02 11.66
N HIS A 309 5.98 12.23 10.38
CA HIS A 309 6.78 11.83 9.22
C HIS A 309 6.90 10.33 8.96
N LEU A 310 6.13 9.48 9.61
CA LEU A 310 6.12 8.03 9.31
C LEU A 310 5.60 7.71 7.89
N GLY A 311 4.72 8.56 7.35
CA GLY A 311 4.20 8.41 5.99
C GLY A 311 3.39 7.13 5.78
N PRO A 312 2.16 7.01 6.31
CA PRO A 312 1.35 5.80 6.21
C PRO A 312 0.81 5.59 4.79
N ASN A 313 1.42 4.69 4.01
CA ASN A 313 1.12 4.50 2.59
C ASN A 313 0.13 3.36 2.30
N ALA A 314 -0.08 2.43 3.21
CA ALA A 314 -1.12 1.41 3.07
C ALA A 314 -1.75 1.06 4.41
N MET A 315 -2.99 0.58 4.37
CA MET A 315 -3.72 0.01 5.50
C MET A 315 -4.45 -1.25 5.04
N LEU A 316 -4.42 -2.30 5.86
CA LEU A 316 -5.08 -3.56 5.60
C LEU A 316 -5.69 -4.11 6.90
N PHE A 317 -7.00 -4.34 6.93
CA PHE A 317 -7.63 -5.15 7.99
C PHE A 317 -7.37 -6.63 7.73
N TYR A 318 -6.72 -7.29 8.69
CA TYR A 318 -6.35 -8.69 8.57
C TYR A 318 -7.51 -9.60 8.95
N THR A 319 -8.01 -10.36 7.98
CA THR A 319 -9.13 -11.30 8.14
C THR A 319 -8.70 -12.77 8.06
N GLY A 320 -7.40 -13.02 7.82
CA GLY A 320 -6.83 -14.35 7.69
C GLY A 320 -6.77 -15.13 9.00
N THR A 321 -6.50 -16.41 8.89
CA THR A 321 -6.36 -17.32 10.03
C THR A 321 -4.95 -17.86 10.21
N MET A 322 -4.02 -17.55 9.30
CA MET A 322 -2.63 -17.99 9.40
C MET A 322 -1.92 -17.39 10.61
N PHE A 323 -2.12 -16.09 10.86
CA PHE A 323 -1.46 -15.39 11.96
C PHE A 323 -2.15 -15.67 13.31
N PRO A 324 -1.43 -15.55 14.43
CA PRO A 324 -2.00 -15.67 15.79
C PRO A 324 -3.23 -14.80 16.00
N GLU A 325 -4.09 -15.22 16.95
CA GLU A 325 -5.37 -14.56 17.21
C GLU A 325 -5.25 -13.05 17.49
N LYS A 326 -4.15 -12.61 18.12
CA LYS A 326 -3.92 -11.19 18.41
C LYS A 326 -3.95 -10.28 17.17
N TYR A 327 -3.65 -10.83 15.97
CA TYR A 327 -3.62 -10.08 14.71
C TYR A 327 -4.97 -10.08 13.96
N ARG A 328 -5.90 -10.95 14.35
CA ARG A 328 -7.19 -11.09 13.66
C ARG A 328 -8.06 -9.87 13.88
N ASN A 329 -8.66 -9.40 12.80
CA ASN A 329 -9.49 -8.18 12.76
C ASN A 329 -8.77 -6.87 13.14
N GLY A 330 -7.45 -6.90 13.39
CA GLY A 330 -6.63 -5.71 13.54
C GLY A 330 -6.17 -5.17 12.18
N ALA A 331 -5.50 -4.04 12.18
CA ALA A 331 -5.02 -3.37 10.99
C ALA A 331 -3.49 -3.38 10.90
N PHE A 332 -2.96 -3.80 9.75
CA PHE A 332 -1.57 -3.56 9.38
C PHE A 332 -1.45 -2.23 8.64
N ILE A 333 -0.37 -1.49 8.90
CA ILE A 333 -0.06 -0.19 8.29
C ILE A 333 1.37 -0.21 7.78
N ALA A 334 1.58 0.12 6.50
CA ALA A 334 2.93 0.30 5.95
C ALA A 334 3.37 1.75 6.14
N PHE A 335 4.42 1.96 6.92
CA PHE A 335 5.08 3.24 7.10
C PHE A 335 6.25 3.38 6.13
N HIS A 336 6.12 4.32 5.20
CA HIS A 336 7.02 4.51 4.06
C HIS A 336 8.25 5.38 4.38
N ASN A 337 8.19 6.15 5.45
CA ASN A 337 9.25 7.04 5.90
C ASN A 337 9.62 6.76 7.36
N GLN A 338 10.52 7.56 7.92
CA GLN A 338 10.93 7.47 9.32
C GLN A 338 10.43 8.65 10.14
N SER A 339 10.17 8.41 11.42
CA SER A 339 9.98 9.46 12.41
C SER A 339 11.34 9.85 13.00
N PRO A 340 11.72 11.14 12.94
CA PRO A 340 12.94 11.63 13.61
C PRO A 340 12.88 11.44 15.13
N GLU A 341 11.69 11.57 15.74
CA GLU A 341 11.47 11.38 17.17
C GLU A 341 11.79 9.95 17.63
N LEU A 342 11.27 8.97 16.90
CA LEU A 342 11.41 7.56 17.26
C LEU A 342 12.75 6.95 16.79
N HIS A 343 13.41 7.55 15.82
CA HIS A 343 14.49 6.90 15.06
C HIS A 343 14.05 5.53 14.51
N LYS A 344 12.76 5.44 14.12
CA LYS A 344 12.08 4.26 13.59
C LYS A 344 11.21 4.66 12.39
N GLY A 345 10.93 3.71 11.55
CA GLY A 345 10.12 3.88 10.34
C GLY A 345 10.52 2.85 9.29
N PHE A 346 10.12 3.06 8.06
CA PHE A 346 10.29 2.05 7.00
C PHE A 346 9.92 0.65 7.51
N CYS A 347 8.73 0.54 8.10
CA CYS A 347 8.29 -0.66 8.81
C CYS A 347 6.82 -0.93 8.52
N VAL A 348 6.37 -2.13 8.88
CA VAL A 348 4.94 -2.44 8.97
C VAL A 348 4.55 -2.44 10.44
N ALA A 349 3.56 -1.63 10.77
CA ALA A 349 2.98 -1.58 12.11
C ALA A 349 1.68 -2.38 12.18
N PHE A 350 1.28 -2.73 13.39
CA PHE A 350 0.01 -3.35 13.70
C PHE A 350 -0.77 -2.53 14.72
N VAL A 351 -2.05 -2.33 14.46
CA VAL A 351 -3.02 -1.70 15.38
C VAL A 351 -4.06 -2.74 15.76
N PRO A 352 -4.19 -3.10 17.05
CA PRO A 352 -5.23 -4.01 17.49
C PRO A 352 -6.62 -3.36 17.44
N PHE A 353 -7.61 -4.12 16.96
CA PHE A 353 -9.00 -3.69 16.90
C PHE A 353 -9.91 -4.67 17.62
N LYS A 354 -10.98 -4.15 18.22
CA LYS A 354 -12.06 -4.94 18.81
C LYS A 354 -13.40 -4.29 18.46
N ASN A 355 -14.34 -5.09 17.97
CA ASN A 355 -15.65 -4.59 17.53
C ASN A 355 -15.55 -3.43 16.52
N GLY A 356 -14.58 -3.52 15.60
CA GLY A 356 -14.35 -2.52 14.59
C GLY A 356 -13.71 -1.20 15.06
N LYS A 357 -13.22 -1.11 16.29
CA LYS A 357 -12.54 0.07 16.85
C LYS A 357 -11.13 -0.26 17.31
N PRO A 358 -10.15 0.65 17.15
CA PRO A 358 -8.82 0.45 17.73
C PRO A 358 -8.91 0.35 19.26
N THR A 359 -8.12 -0.55 19.86
CA THR A 359 -8.23 -0.86 21.30
C THR A 359 -6.99 -0.53 22.10
N GLY A 360 -5.96 -0.01 21.49
CA GLY A 360 -4.72 0.26 22.20
C GLY A 360 -3.67 0.89 21.30
N ASN A 361 -2.46 0.93 21.83
CA ASN A 361 -1.32 1.44 21.10
C ASN A 361 -0.95 0.50 19.94
N TRP A 362 -0.44 1.08 18.90
CA TRP A 362 0.16 0.36 17.80
C TRP A 362 1.52 -0.25 18.21
N GLU A 363 1.92 -1.32 17.52
CA GLU A 363 3.24 -1.95 17.67
C GLU A 363 3.92 -2.10 16.30
N ILE A 364 5.24 -2.15 16.26
CA ILE A 364 5.97 -2.49 15.02
C ILE A 364 5.88 -4.00 14.86
N PHE A 365 5.32 -4.43 13.73
CA PHE A 365 5.15 -5.85 13.38
C PHE A 365 6.32 -6.41 12.57
N ALA A 366 6.80 -5.64 11.58
CA ALA A 366 7.96 -5.98 10.76
C ALA A 366 8.86 -4.76 10.61
N ASP A 367 10.13 -4.88 10.99
CA ASP A 367 11.12 -3.80 11.00
C ASP A 367 12.31 -4.14 10.08
N ASP A 368 13.27 -3.21 10.00
CA ASP A 368 14.53 -3.32 9.29
C ASP A 368 14.45 -3.30 7.75
N PHE A 369 13.34 -2.85 7.18
CA PHE A 369 13.28 -2.61 5.73
C PHE A 369 14.32 -1.58 5.28
N ALA A 370 14.61 -0.58 6.11
CA ALA A 370 15.63 0.42 5.81
C ALA A 370 17.01 -0.19 5.53
N GLY A 371 17.34 -1.35 6.11
CA GLY A 371 18.62 -2.03 5.97
C GLY A 371 19.81 -1.25 6.56
N ILE A 372 19.52 -0.20 7.35
CA ILE A 372 20.50 0.67 8.03
C ILE A 372 20.02 1.01 9.44
N ASP A 373 20.95 1.41 10.32
CA ASP A 373 20.59 1.98 11.63
C ASP A 373 20.00 3.39 11.45
N LEU A 374 18.70 3.56 11.72
CA LEU A 374 18.00 4.84 11.59
C LEU A 374 18.40 5.85 12.67
N LYS A 375 19.02 5.41 13.76
CA LYS A 375 19.56 6.31 14.80
C LYS A 375 20.87 6.95 14.37
N ASN A 376 21.70 6.19 13.63
CA ASN A 376 22.98 6.63 13.11
C ASN A 376 23.10 6.24 11.62
N PRO A 377 22.34 6.90 10.73
CA PRO A 377 22.25 6.47 9.35
C PRO A 377 23.59 6.61 8.63
N THR A 378 24.03 5.52 8.00
CA THR A 378 25.28 5.47 7.20
C THR A 378 25.03 5.67 5.71
N GLY A 379 23.77 5.89 5.31
CA GLY A 379 23.36 6.10 3.93
C GLY A 379 21.84 6.18 3.80
N PRO A 380 21.29 6.16 2.59
CA PRO A 380 19.84 6.12 2.35
C PRO A 380 19.26 4.76 2.74
N SER A 381 17.95 4.74 3.03
CA SER A 381 17.21 3.49 3.21
C SER A 381 17.29 2.60 1.97
N GLN A 382 17.39 1.29 2.16
CA GLN A 382 17.47 0.31 1.07
C GLN A 382 16.09 -0.04 0.50
N HIS A 383 15.08 -0.14 1.36
CA HIS A 383 13.69 -0.44 1.01
C HIS A 383 12.72 0.48 1.74
N LYS A 384 11.55 0.70 1.13
CA LYS A 384 10.46 1.53 1.66
C LYS A 384 9.12 0.81 1.51
N PRO A 385 8.56 0.23 2.57
CA PRO A 385 7.25 -0.40 2.53
C PRO A 385 6.19 0.56 2.00
N CYS A 386 5.36 0.09 1.05
CA CYS A 386 4.38 0.95 0.41
C CYS A 386 2.97 0.34 0.36
N GLY A 387 2.80 -0.83 -0.23
CA GLY A 387 1.52 -1.52 -0.37
C GLY A 387 1.40 -2.74 0.53
N LEU A 388 0.18 -3.07 0.92
CA LEU A 388 -0.16 -4.26 1.71
C LEU A 388 -1.27 -5.05 1.03
N ALA A 389 -1.18 -6.39 1.05
CA ALA A 389 -2.28 -7.27 0.66
C ALA A 389 -2.26 -8.56 1.49
N GLN A 390 -3.42 -9.19 1.62
CA GLN A 390 -3.56 -10.51 2.24
C GLN A 390 -3.77 -11.56 1.15
N GLY A 391 -2.99 -12.64 1.22
CA GLY A 391 -3.20 -13.80 0.36
C GLY A 391 -4.33 -14.71 0.82
N PRO A 392 -4.82 -15.60 -0.05
CA PRO A 392 -5.87 -16.57 0.29
C PRO A 392 -5.43 -17.57 1.38
N ASP A 393 -4.14 -17.79 1.51
CA ASP A 393 -3.52 -18.58 2.58
C ASP A 393 -3.40 -17.84 3.91
N GLY A 394 -3.72 -16.55 3.95
CA GLY A 394 -3.58 -15.68 5.11
C GLY A 394 -2.19 -15.05 5.27
N ALA A 395 -1.26 -15.25 4.33
CA ALA A 395 0.01 -14.54 4.33
C ALA A 395 -0.19 -13.03 4.11
N LEU A 396 0.69 -12.22 4.69
CA LEU A 396 0.76 -10.78 4.44
C LEU A 396 1.82 -10.51 3.36
N TYR A 397 1.41 -9.77 2.33
CA TYR A 397 2.31 -9.31 1.28
C TYR A 397 2.61 -7.83 1.48
N VAL A 398 3.88 -7.44 1.25
CA VAL A 398 4.36 -6.07 1.38
C VAL A 398 5.13 -5.71 0.12
N SER A 399 4.79 -4.58 -0.51
CA SER A 399 5.59 -4.03 -1.61
C SER A 399 6.57 -2.98 -1.09
N ASP A 400 7.68 -2.82 -1.81
CA ASP A 400 8.69 -1.79 -1.63
C ASP A 400 8.79 -0.97 -2.93
N ASP A 401 8.58 0.32 -2.87
CA ASP A 401 8.57 1.18 -4.05
C ASP A 401 9.93 1.78 -4.40
N LEU A 402 10.98 1.47 -3.62
CA LEU A 402 12.33 1.91 -3.91
C LEU A 402 13.08 0.93 -4.82
N GLN A 403 13.07 -0.37 -4.47
CA GLN A 403 13.73 -1.44 -5.24
C GLN A 403 12.75 -2.29 -6.03
N GLY A 404 11.45 -2.20 -5.74
CA GLY A 404 10.44 -3.04 -6.35
C GLY A 404 10.46 -4.47 -5.84
N THR A 405 10.74 -4.62 -4.56
CA THR A 405 10.74 -5.92 -3.88
C THR A 405 9.33 -6.23 -3.38
N ILE A 406 8.90 -7.47 -3.55
CA ILE A 406 7.67 -7.98 -2.97
C ILE A 406 8.03 -9.03 -1.92
N TYR A 407 7.62 -8.75 -0.69
CA TYR A 407 7.78 -9.65 0.45
C TYR A 407 6.50 -10.44 0.71
N LYS A 408 6.65 -11.72 1.06
CA LYS A 408 5.58 -12.56 1.60
C LYS A 408 5.93 -12.92 3.04
N ILE A 409 5.09 -12.52 3.99
CA ILE A 409 5.26 -12.82 5.42
C ILE A 409 4.28 -13.92 5.81
N THR A 410 4.79 -14.98 6.38
CA THR A 410 4.03 -16.17 6.82
C THR A 410 4.28 -16.45 8.30
N TYR A 411 3.39 -17.23 8.91
CA TYR A 411 3.53 -17.68 10.29
C TYR A 411 3.49 -19.20 10.38
N ASN A 412 4.43 -19.76 11.15
CA ASN A 412 4.45 -21.18 11.49
C ASN A 412 4.73 -21.35 12.99
N ALA A 413 3.73 -21.78 13.74
CA ALA A 413 3.83 -21.99 15.19
C ALA A 413 4.86 -23.06 15.62
N LYS A 414 5.39 -23.85 14.67
CA LYS A 414 6.34 -24.95 14.91
C LYS A 414 7.78 -24.59 14.54
N GLY A 415 8.00 -23.35 14.11
CA GLY A 415 9.33 -22.83 13.70
C GLY A 415 10.22 -22.46 14.86
#